data_025e98c2122ec03fab4bb65ebabae7fc
#
_entry.id   025e98c2122ec03fab4bb65ebabae7fc
#
_cell.length_a   1.000
_cell.length_b   1.000
_cell.length_c   1.000
_cell.angle_alpha   90.00
_cell.angle_beta   90.00
_cell.angle_gamma   90.00
#
_symmetry.space_group_name_H-M   'P 1'
#
loop_
_entity.id
_entity.type
_entity.pdbx_description
1 polymer ?
#
loop_
_entity_poly.entity_id
_entity_poly.type
_entity_poly.pdbx_seq_one_letter_code
_entity_poly.pdbx_strand_id
1 'polypeptide(L)'
;MKVSQMPYTRPDKDKIVAQIEDFIRRFNSAESVEEQFAIDKEIDKVVSELRTNLSLANIRFTQNTKDEFYAKEYDYINEITPEIDNALNNLNKCYLNSKFKSALKERIPQIVFTNFLISAKSIDEKILADMVEENKLCTEYVTLMSGI
;
A
#
# COMPACT_ATOMS: atom_id res chain seq x y z
N MET A 1 1.60 9.70 21.34
CA MET A 1 0.35 8.90 21.37
C MET A 1 0.69 7.43 21.35
N LYS A 2 0.12 6.66 22.24
CA LYS A 2 0.33 5.20 22.25
C LYS A 2 -0.41 4.54 21.10
N VAL A 3 0.14 3.45 20.56
CA VAL A 3 -0.49 2.70 19.46
C VAL A 3 -1.91 2.26 19.80
N SER A 4 -2.17 1.90 21.06
CA SER A 4 -3.49 1.51 21.54
C SER A 4 -4.54 2.65 21.51
N GLN A 5 -4.09 3.90 21.42
CA GLN A 5 -4.92 5.11 21.41
C GLN A 5 -5.10 5.69 20.01
N MET A 6 -4.39 5.19 19.00
CA MET A 6 -4.50 5.69 17.64
C MET A 6 -5.84 5.28 17.03
N PRO A 7 -6.56 6.22 16.36
CA PRO A 7 -7.81 5.86 15.70
C PRO A 7 -7.55 4.94 14.51
N TYR A 8 -8.36 3.89 14.41
CA TYR A 8 -8.36 2.98 13.27
C TYR A 8 -9.55 3.27 12.36
N THR A 9 -9.29 3.39 11.08
CA THR A 9 -10.33 3.50 10.05
C THR A 9 -10.13 2.38 9.05
N ARG A 10 -11.20 1.61 8.80
CA ARG A 10 -11.16 0.52 7.82
C ARG A 10 -10.87 1.09 6.42
N PRO A 11 -9.80 0.64 5.76
CA PRO A 11 -9.53 1.08 4.39
C PRO A 11 -10.64 0.61 3.42
N ASP A 12 -11.08 1.51 2.55
CA ASP A 12 -12.01 1.17 1.46
C ASP A 12 -11.19 0.92 0.19
N LYS A 13 -11.07 -0.34 -0.20
CA LYS A 13 -10.27 -0.74 -1.35
C LYS A 13 -10.65 0.01 -2.63
N ASP A 14 -11.93 0.04 -2.96
CA ASP A 14 -12.39 0.65 -4.22
C ASP A 14 -12.08 2.15 -4.25
N LYS A 15 -12.29 2.83 -3.15
CA LYS A 15 -11.97 4.25 -2.99
C LYS A 15 -10.47 4.51 -3.11
N ILE A 16 -9.65 3.67 -2.47
CA ILE A 16 -8.19 3.79 -2.49
C ILE A 16 -7.66 3.54 -3.89
N VAL A 17 -8.11 2.49 -4.57
CA VAL A 17 -7.69 2.16 -5.93
C VAL A 17 -8.09 3.28 -6.89
N ALA A 18 -9.31 3.81 -6.79
CA ALA A 18 -9.76 4.94 -7.59
C ALA A 18 -8.91 6.20 -7.36
N GLN A 19 -8.52 6.45 -6.12
CA GLN A 19 -7.66 7.57 -5.76
C GLN A 19 -6.25 7.42 -6.33
N ILE A 20 -5.69 6.22 -6.29
CA ILE A 20 -4.38 5.93 -6.89
C ILE A 20 -4.45 6.09 -8.41
N GLU A 21 -5.50 5.62 -9.06
CA GLU A 21 -5.71 5.80 -10.49
C GLU A 21 -5.81 7.29 -10.88
N ASP A 22 -6.47 8.10 -10.05
CA ASP A 22 -6.51 9.55 -10.24
C ASP A 22 -5.13 10.18 -10.14
N PHE A 23 -4.32 9.76 -9.18
CA PHE A 23 -2.93 10.22 -9.05
C PHE A 23 -2.11 9.84 -10.29
N ILE A 24 -2.27 8.62 -10.81
CA ILE A 24 -1.58 8.17 -12.04
C ILE A 24 -1.94 9.09 -13.20
N ARG A 25 -3.22 9.37 -13.39
CA ARG A 25 -3.70 10.25 -14.46
C ARG A 25 -3.13 11.66 -14.33
N ARG A 26 -3.20 12.24 -13.14
CA ARG A 26 -2.69 13.59 -12.86
C ARG A 26 -1.18 13.67 -13.02
N PHE A 27 -0.47 12.66 -12.55
CA PHE A 27 0.99 12.57 -12.65
C PHE A 27 1.45 12.51 -14.10
N ASN A 28 0.80 11.68 -14.92
CA ASN A 28 1.13 11.54 -16.34
C ASN A 28 0.74 12.79 -17.15
N SER A 29 -0.25 13.55 -16.68
CA SER A 29 -0.71 14.78 -17.34
C SER A 29 0.06 16.03 -16.90
N ALA A 30 0.92 15.92 -15.89
CA ALA A 30 1.69 17.04 -15.38
C ALA A 30 2.66 17.57 -16.44
N GLU A 31 2.75 18.90 -16.57
CA GLU A 31 3.58 19.57 -17.56
C GLU A 31 4.94 20.03 -16.99
N SER A 32 5.12 19.92 -15.69
CA SER A 32 6.36 20.32 -15.01
C SER A 32 6.72 19.36 -13.87
N VAL A 33 8.00 19.38 -13.48
CA VAL A 33 8.49 18.60 -12.34
C VAL A 33 7.86 19.11 -11.02
N GLU A 34 7.58 20.40 -10.92
CA GLU A 34 6.94 20.99 -9.76
C GLU A 34 5.53 20.44 -9.55
N GLU A 35 4.77 20.27 -10.62
CA GLU A 35 3.46 19.65 -10.57
C GLU A 35 3.54 18.18 -10.14
N GLN A 36 4.48 17.41 -10.70
CA GLN A 36 4.70 16.03 -10.30
C GLN A 36 5.12 15.92 -8.84
N PHE A 37 5.97 16.82 -8.38
CA PHE A 37 6.42 16.84 -6.99
C PHE A 37 5.30 17.20 -6.02
N ALA A 38 4.41 18.13 -6.40
CA ALA A 38 3.22 18.46 -5.62
C ALA A 38 2.27 17.26 -5.47
N ILE A 39 2.07 16.51 -6.55
CA ILE A 39 1.28 15.29 -6.55
C ILE A 39 1.94 14.22 -5.67
N ASP A 40 3.26 14.09 -5.73
CA ASP A 40 4.04 13.16 -4.89
C ASP A 40 3.78 13.40 -3.40
N LYS A 41 3.71 14.65 -2.96
CA LYS A 41 3.40 14.99 -1.57
C LYS A 41 1.98 14.58 -1.17
N GLU A 42 1.01 14.73 -2.07
CA GLU A 42 -0.36 14.25 -1.84
C GLU A 42 -0.39 12.72 -1.72
N ILE A 43 0.34 12.05 -2.59
CA ILE A 43 0.48 10.58 -2.58
C ILE A 43 1.09 10.11 -1.25
N ASP A 44 2.17 10.73 -0.81
CA ASP A 44 2.83 10.39 0.46
C ASP A 44 1.87 10.48 1.64
N LYS A 45 1.05 11.51 1.69
CA LYS A 45 0.06 11.68 2.75
C LYS A 45 -0.95 10.53 2.75
N VAL A 46 -1.53 10.23 1.60
CA VAL A 46 -2.56 9.19 1.45
C VAL A 46 -1.98 7.81 1.75
N VAL A 47 -0.80 7.51 1.22
CA VAL A 47 -0.13 6.22 1.43
C VAL A 47 0.28 6.05 2.89
N SER A 48 0.75 7.11 3.55
CA SER A 48 1.11 7.07 4.97
C SER A 48 -0.10 6.78 5.85
N GLU A 49 -1.25 7.41 5.59
CA GLU A 49 -2.49 7.13 6.31
C GLU A 49 -2.95 5.68 6.09
N LEU A 50 -2.90 5.21 4.85
CA LEU A 50 -3.24 3.84 4.51
C LEU A 50 -2.36 2.83 5.26
N ARG A 51 -1.05 3.02 5.20
CA ARG A 51 -0.09 2.13 5.88
C ARG A 51 -0.26 2.13 7.38
N THR A 52 -0.58 3.27 7.98
CA THR A 52 -0.88 3.38 9.40
C THR A 52 -2.08 2.50 9.76
N ASN A 53 -3.17 2.59 9.02
CA ASN A 53 -4.36 1.77 9.27
C ASN A 53 -4.10 0.27 9.06
N LEU A 54 -3.38 -0.10 8.01
CA LEU A 54 -2.98 -1.49 7.77
C LEU A 54 -2.15 -2.03 8.93
N SER A 55 -1.20 -1.24 9.42
CA SER A 55 -0.33 -1.62 10.54
C SER A 55 -1.10 -1.75 11.85
N LEU A 56 -2.04 -0.83 12.12
CA LEU A 56 -2.87 -0.88 13.34
C LEU A 56 -3.70 -2.16 13.40
N ALA A 57 -4.34 -2.54 12.31
CA ALA A 57 -5.13 -3.76 12.25
C ALA A 57 -4.26 -5.00 12.47
N ASN A 58 -3.09 -5.04 11.84
CA ASN A 58 -2.14 -6.14 12.00
C ASN A 58 -1.65 -6.25 13.44
N ILE A 59 -1.17 -5.15 14.03
CA ILE A 59 -0.65 -5.11 15.41
C ILE A 59 -1.75 -5.53 16.40
N ARG A 60 -2.94 -4.97 16.27
CA ARG A 60 -4.04 -5.27 17.21
C ARG A 60 -4.52 -6.70 17.10
N PHE A 61 -4.55 -7.27 15.90
CA PHE A 61 -4.85 -8.68 15.72
C PHE A 61 -3.77 -9.59 16.34
N THR A 62 -2.49 -9.30 16.07
CA THR A 62 -1.38 -10.13 16.60
C THR A 62 -1.23 -10.04 18.10
N GLN A 63 -1.63 -8.93 18.72
CA GLN A 63 -1.65 -8.77 20.18
C GLN A 63 -2.78 -9.55 20.83
N ASN A 64 -3.91 -9.73 20.17
CA ASN A 64 -5.04 -10.48 20.66
C ASN A 64 -5.79 -11.18 19.52
N THR A 65 -5.35 -12.38 19.16
CA THR A 65 -5.94 -13.17 18.08
C THR A 65 -7.35 -13.67 18.35
N LYS A 66 -7.83 -13.54 19.57
CA LYS A 66 -9.20 -13.89 19.98
C LYS A 66 -10.18 -12.73 19.79
N ASP A 67 -9.70 -11.54 19.48
CA ASP A 67 -10.56 -10.40 19.17
C ASP A 67 -11.22 -10.62 17.80
N GLU A 68 -12.53 -10.86 17.83
CA GLU A 68 -13.29 -11.15 16.61
C GLU A 68 -13.31 -9.97 15.63
N PHE A 69 -13.34 -8.74 16.13
CA PHE A 69 -13.33 -7.54 15.29
C PHE A 69 -12.03 -7.44 14.51
N TYR A 70 -10.89 -7.50 15.18
CA TYR A 70 -9.58 -7.38 14.50
C TYR A 70 -9.20 -8.63 13.70
N ALA A 71 -9.73 -9.80 14.04
CA ALA A 71 -9.59 -10.99 13.20
C ALA A 71 -10.25 -10.78 11.84
N LYS A 72 -11.46 -10.23 11.81
CA LYS A 72 -12.16 -9.90 10.56
C LYS A 72 -11.47 -8.78 9.80
N GLU A 73 -10.96 -7.77 10.49
CA GLU A 73 -10.22 -6.66 9.86
C GLU A 73 -8.91 -7.15 9.25
N TYR A 74 -8.21 -8.04 9.93
CA TYR A 74 -6.98 -8.63 9.43
C TYR A 74 -7.23 -9.46 8.17
N ASP A 75 -8.27 -10.29 8.15
CA ASP A 75 -8.68 -11.05 6.97
C ASP A 75 -9.03 -10.13 5.80
N TYR A 76 -9.82 -9.09 6.05
CA TYR A 76 -10.21 -8.11 5.06
C TYR A 76 -8.97 -7.42 4.46
N ILE A 77 -8.04 -6.99 5.29
CA ILE A 77 -6.80 -6.33 4.84
C ILE A 77 -5.95 -7.27 4.00
N ASN A 78 -5.80 -8.53 4.40
CA ASN A 78 -5.07 -9.52 3.61
C ASN A 78 -5.72 -9.78 2.24
N GLU A 79 -7.04 -9.66 2.16
CA GLU A 79 -7.77 -9.80 0.91
C GLU A 79 -7.55 -8.62 -0.04
N ILE A 80 -7.54 -7.39 0.49
CA ILE A 80 -7.44 -6.18 -0.33
C ILE A 80 -6.01 -5.75 -0.65
N THR A 81 -5.03 -6.13 0.18
CA THR A 81 -3.64 -5.68 0.06
C THR A 81 -3.03 -5.96 -1.31
N PRO A 82 -3.15 -7.15 -1.92
CA PRO A 82 -2.57 -7.42 -3.23
C PRO A 82 -3.08 -6.48 -4.33
N GLU A 83 -4.36 -6.14 -4.31
CA GLU A 83 -4.94 -5.20 -5.30
C GLU A 83 -4.42 -3.78 -5.10
N ILE A 84 -4.29 -3.35 -3.85
CA ILE A 84 -3.72 -2.04 -3.51
C ILE A 84 -2.25 -1.99 -3.92
N ASP A 85 -1.49 -3.03 -3.63
CA ASP A 85 -0.08 -3.11 -4.00
C ASP A 85 0.11 -3.10 -5.51
N ASN A 86 -0.79 -3.75 -6.25
CA ASN A 86 -0.77 -3.69 -7.71
C ASN A 86 -1.02 -2.27 -8.23
N ALA A 87 -2.00 -1.57 -7.66
CA ALA A 87 -2.29 -0.18 -8.02
C ALA A 87 -1.10 0.75 -7.70
N LEU A 88 -0.49 0.59 -6.51
CA LEU A 88 0.70 1.34 -6.12
C LEU A 88 1.89 1.03 -7.03
N ASN A 89 2.04 -0.22 -7.45
CA ASN A 89 3.07 -0.62 -8.39
C ASN A 89 2.91 0.05 -9.75
N ASN A 90 1.67 0.17 -10.24
CA ASN A 90 1.38 0.92 -11.46
C ASN A 90 1.74 2.40 -11.32
N LEU A 91 1.48 2.99 -10.14
CA LEU A 91 1.91 4.36 -9.83
C LEU A 91 3.44 4.47 -9.84
N ASN A 92 4.14 3.51 -9.23
CA ASN A 92 5.61 3.48 -9.22
C ASN A 92 6.20 3.42 -10.63
N LYS A 93 5.57 2.70 -11.54
CA LYS A 93 5.96 2.67 -12.95
C LYS A 93 5.86 4.05 -13.61
N CYS A 94 4.90 4.87 -13.20
CA CYS A 94 4.79 6.25 -13.69
C CYS A 94 6.00 7.10 -13.30
N TYR A 95 6.52 6.93 -12.07
CA TYR A 95 7.76 7.59 -11.64
C TYR A 95 8.95 7.15 -12.49
N LEU A 96 9.08 5.84 -12.75
CA LEU A 96 10.17 5.28 -13.54
C LEU A 96 10.13 5.70 -15.00
N ASN A 97 8.94 5.95 -15.54
CA ASN A 97 8.71 6.34 -16.94
C ASN A 97 8.46 7.85 -17.12
N SER A 98 8.60 8.64 -16.05
CA SER A 98 8.37 10.08 -16.10
C SER A 98 9.37 10.77 -17.05
N LYS A 99 8.87 11.69 -17.87
CA LYS A 99 9.70 12.58 -18.68
C LYS A 99 10.58 13.51 -17.84
N PHE A 100 10.25 13.71 -16.56
CA PHE A 100 11.00 14.51 -15.59
C PHE A 100 11.80 13.66 -14.61
N LYS A 101 12.05 12.40 -14.93
CA LYS A 101 12.71 11.42 -14.06
C LYS A 101 14.02 11.94 -13.46
N SER A 102 14.88 12.57 -14.29
CA SER A 102 16.16 13.10 -13.83
C SER A 102 16.00 14.18 -12.76
N ALA A 103 15.05 15.10 -12.96
CA ALA A 103 14.75 16.14 -11.99
C ALA A 103 14.10 15.59 -10.72
N LEU A 104 13.23 14.58 -10.85
CA LEU A 104 12.65 13.88 -9.70
C LEU A 104 13.71 13.16 -8.86
N LYS A 105 14.70 12.56 -9.50
CA LYS A 105 15.82 11.89 -8.80
C LYS A 105 16.64 12.83 -7.92
N GLU A 106 16.68 14.11 -8.25
CA GLU A 106 17.36 15.12 -7.43
C GLU A 106 16.57 15.47 -6.16
N ARG A 107 15.25 15.34 -6.20
CA ARG A 107 14.33 15.71 -5.11
C ARG A 107 13.87 14.52 -4.26
N ILE A 108 13.83 13.32 -4.85
CA ILE A 108 13.41 12.09 -4.19
C ILE A 108 14.65 11.22 -3.95
N PRO A 109 14.81 10.63 -2.73
CA PRO A 109 15.97 9.77 -2.45
C PRO A 109 16.12 8.63 -3.45
N GLN A 110 17.33 8.33 -3.87
CA GLN A 110 17.63 7.28 -4.85
C GLN A 110 17.11 5.91 -4.40
N ILE A 111 17.12 5.63 -3.11
CA ILE A 111 16.60 4.36 -2.57
C ILE A 111 15.12 4.16 -2.90
N VAL A 112 14.34 5.24 -2.97
CA VAL A 112 12.91 5.18 -3.32
C VAL A 112 12.75 4.71 -4.77
N PHE A 113 13.53 5.24 -5.72
CA PHE A 113 13.51 4.79 -7.11
C PHE A 113 13.98 3.33 -7.26
N THR A 114 14.98 2.93 -6.48
CA THR A 114 15.45 1.54 -6.45
C THR A 114 14.32 0.61 -5.98
N ASN A 115 13.60 1.00 -4.93
CA ASN A 115 12.45 0.25 -4.42
C ASN A 115 11.32 0.18 -5.44
N PHE A 116 11.04 1.26 -6.16
CA PHE A 116 10.06 1.27 -7.25
C PHE A 116 10.41 0.27 -8.34
N LEU A 117 11.68 0.23 -8.73
CA LEU A 117 12.17 -0.71 -9.75
C LEU A 117 12.04 -2.17 -9.30
N ILE A 118 12.38 -2.46 -8.05
CA ILE A 118 12.24 -3.79 -7.46
C ILE A 118 10.77 -4.20 -7.43
N SER A 119 9.89 -3.33 -6.95
CA SER A 119 8.45 -3.58 -6.89
C SER A 119 7.86 -3.82 -8.28
N ALA A 120 8.27 -3.05 -9.28
CA ALA A 120 7.80 -3.20 -10.65
C ALA A 120 8.18 -4.54 -11.28
N LYS A 121 9.29 -5.12 -10.84
CA LYS A 121 9.75 -6.45 -11.33
C LYS A 121 9.14 -7.62 -10.58
N SER A 122 8.69 -7.42 -9.33
CA SER A 122 8.25 -8.50 -8.46
C SER A 122 6.76 -8.79 -8.52
N ILE A 123 5.93 -7.85 -8.99
CA ILE A 123 4.48 -7.99 -9.03
C ILE A 123 4.02 -8.17 -10.48
N ASP A 124 3.40 -9.32 -10.75
CA ASP A 124 2.72 -9.64 -12.00
C ASP A 124 1.22 -9.83 -11.66
N GLU A 125 0.33 -9.32 -12.49
CA GLU A 125 -1.12 -9.47 -12.33
C GLU A 125 -1.55 -10.93 -12.26
N LYS A 126 -0.81 -11.83 -12.92
CA LYS A 126 -1.08 -13.27 -12.93
C LYS A 126 -0.96 -13.92 -11.56
N ILE A 127 -0.13 -13.38 -10.68
CA ILE A 127 0.09 -13.96 -9.34
C ILE A 127 -0.75 -13.30 -8.26
N LEU A 128 -1.55 -12.29 -8.62
CA LEU A 128 -2.34 -11.52 -7.65
C LEU A 128 -3.30 -12.40 -6.85
N ALA A 129 -3.99 -13.33 -7.52
CA ALA A 129 -4.88 -14.29 -6.87
C ALA A 129 -4.14 -15.23 -5.93
N ASP A 130 -2.94 -15.69 -6.33
CA ASP A 130 -2.08 -16.55 -5.50
C ASP A 130 -1.59 -15.81 -4.25
N MET A 131 -1.29 -14.50 -4.36
CA MET A 131 -0.91 -13.67 -3.22
C MET A 131 -2.05 -13.53 -2.20
N VAL A 132 -3.30 -13.40 -2.65
CA VAL A 132 -4.47 -13.36 -1.77
C VAL A 132 -4.59 -14.67 -1.00
N GLU A 133 -4.46 -15.81 -1.67
CA GLU A 133 -4.54 -17.14 -1.06
C GLU A 133 -3.39 -17.34 -0.05
N GLU A 134 -2.18 -16.94 -0.39
CA GLU A 134 -1.02 -17.01 0.51
C GLU A 134 -1.26 -16.20 1.78
N ASN A 135 -1.80 -14.99 1.67
CA ASN A 135 -2.13 -14.15 2.82
C ASN A 135 -3.18 -14.81 3.73
N LYS A 136 -4.16 -15.49 3.16
CA LYS A 136 -5.16 -16.25 3.94
C LYS A 136 -4.52 -17.41 4.71
N LEU A 137 -3.62 -18.15 4.08
CA LEU A 137 -2.88 -19.23 4.71
C LEU A 137 -1.99 -18.72 5.86
N CYS A 138 -1.33 -17.59 5.68
CA CYS A 138 -0.54 -16.94 6.75
C CYS A 138 -1.42 -16.56 7.94
N THR A 139 -2.64 -16.05 7.70
CA THR A 139 -3.59 -15.72 8.75
C THR A 139 -4.02 -16.97 9.54
N GLU A 140 -4.32 -18.05 8.85
CA GLU A 140 -4.68 -19.33 9.48
C GLU A 140 -3.54 -19.85 10.36
N TYR A 141 -2.31 -19.79 9.86
CA TYR A 141 -1.11 -20.20 10.62
C TYR A 141 -0.94 -19.38 11.90
N VAL A 142 -1.03 -18.04 11.82
CA VAL A 142 -0.90 -17.15 12.97
C VAL A 142 -1.98 -17.45 14.01
N THR A 143 -3.22 -17.67 13.57
CA THR A 143 -4.34 -17.99 14.46
C THR A 143 -4.12 -19.33 15.15
N LEU A 144 -3.67 -20.35 14.42
CA LEU A 144 -3.39 -21.67 14.95
C LEU A 144 -2.27 -21.63 16.01
N MET A 145 -1.17 -20.94 15.71
CA MET A 145 -0.01 -20.84 16.62
C MET A 145 -0.35 -20.11 17.91
N SER A 146 -1.23 -19.11 17.86
CA SER A 146 -1.62 -18.34 19.05
C SER A 146 -2.72 -19.04 19.88
N GLY A 147 -3.40 -20.04 19.32
CA GLY A 147 -4.39 -20.87 20.01
C GLY A 147 -3.77 -21.99 20.86
N ILE A 148 -2.49 -22.21 20.72
CA ILE A 148 -1.74 -23.20 21.49
C ILE A 148 -1.34 -22.61 22.84
#